data_8c76646421cb3e6a2979378345bbf77e
#
_entry.id   8c76646421cb3e6a2979378345bbf77e
#
_cell.length_a   1.000
_cell.length_b   1.000
_cell.length_c   1.000
_cell.angle_alpha   90.00
_cell.angle_beta   90.00
_cell.angle_gamma   90.00
#
_symmetry.space_group_name_H-M   'P 1'
#
loop_
_entity.id
_entity.type
_entity.pdbx_description
1 polymer ?
#
loop_
_entity_poly.entity_id
_entity_poly.type
_entity_poly.pdbx_seq_one_letter_code
_entity_poly.pdbx_strand_id
1 'polypeptide(L)'
;MWTNEDYQWFSSFANVISICIELRKTKDEAVRERTFLSNLFRYMPLGYVRMSIVCDEKDNPYGYYVTDANSIFADFLGKPASTFIGKTASSFSREAAPRLEYLLDIVNTGTHKEMDMCFELTNKHCHVVIYSPEKNEVVALFLDTTDSVQTHLALDHSEKLFKNIFANIPAGVEIYDKDGFLVDINNKDMEIFG
;
A
#
# COMPACT_ATOMS: atom_id res chain seq x y z
N MET A 1 -9.55 -8.73 1.57
CA MET A 1 -9.59 -8.68 0.11
C MET A 1 -10.05 -7.28 -0.27
N TRP A 2 -9.26 -6.54 -1.01
CA TRP A 2 -9.60 -5.20 -1.44
C TRP A 2 -10.91 -5.23 -2.21
N THR A 3 -11.78 -4.26 -1.98
CA THR A 3 -12.99 -4.11 -2.77
C THR A 3 -12.66 -3.39 -4.08
N ASN A 4 -13.51 -3.55 -5.09
CA ASN A 4 -13.36 -2.83 -6.36
C ASN A 4 -13.43 -1.29 -6.14
N GLU A 5 -14.11 -0.86 -5.08
CA GLU A 5 -14.22 0.55 -4.67
C GLU A 5 -12.88 1.08 -4.14
N ASP A 6 -12.12 0.26 -3.36
CA ASP A 6 -10.81 0.64 -2.84
C ASP A 6 -9.81 0.86 -3.97
N TYR A 7 -9.81 -0.02 -4.99
CA TYR A 7 -8.96 0.12 -6.19
C TYR A 7 -9.36 1.32 -7.05
N GLN A 8 -10.66 1.54 -7.25
CA GLN A 8 -11.15 2.70 -8.01
C GLN A 8 -10.81 4.00 -7.30
N TRP A 9 -10.96 4.05 -6.00
CA TRP A 9 -10.61 5.22 -5.19
C TRP A 9 -9.11 5.53 -5.28
N PHE A 10 -8.26 4.50 -5.15
CA PHE A 10 -6.80 4.62 -5.23
C PHE A 10 -6.34 5.06 -6.63
N SER A 11 -6.88 4.45 -7.67
CA SER A 11 -6.59 4.83 -9.06
C SER A 11 -7.03 6.26 -9.39
N SER A 12 -8.21 6.68 -8.90
CA SER A 12 -8.69 8.05 -9.05
C SER A 12 -7.78 9.05 -8.36
N PHE A 13 -7.26 8.70 -7.19
CA PHE A 13 -6.33 9.55 -6.43
C PHE A 13 -4.96 9.66 -7.12
N ALA A 14 -4.44 8.56 -7.66
CA ALA A 14 -3.21 8.57 -8.44
C ALA A 14 -3.32 9.46 -9.69
N ASN A 15 -4.46 9.40 -10.39
CA ASN A 15 -4.74 10.27 -11.53
C ASN A 15 -4.81 11.75 -11.14
N VAL A 16 -5.46 12.09 -10.03
CA VAL A 16 -5.52 13.47 -9.52
C VAL A 16 -4.12 14.01 -9.22
N ILE A 17 -3.26 13.21 -8.62
CA ILE A 17 -1.87 13.60 -8.34
C ILE A 17 -1.09 13.81 -9.64
N SER A 18 -1.24 12.95 -10.64
CA SER A 18 -0.60 13.11 -11.95
C SER A 18 -1.02 14.40 -12.64
N ILE A 19 -2.31 14.70 -12.64
CA ILE A 19 -2.86 15.95 -13.20
C ILE A 19 -2.30 17.17 -12.46
N CYS A 20 -2.18 17.11 -11.14
CA CYS A 20 -1.61 18.19 -10.34
C CYS A 20 -0.11 18.43 -10.60
N ILE A 21 0.64 17.40 -10.97
CA ILE A 21 2.06 17.51 -11.34
C ILE A 21 2.22 18.12 -12.74
N GLU A 22 1.33 17.81 -13.67
CA GLU A 22 1.36 18.36 -15.04
C GLU A 22 0.98 19.86 -15.12
N LEU A 23 0.08 20.34 -14.25
CA LEU A 23 -0.39 21.72 -14.21
C LEU A 23 0.63 22.76 -13.73
N ARG A 24 1.86 22.37 -13.44
CA ARG A 24 2.94 23.20 -12.90
C ARG A 24 3.52 24.27 -13.84
N LYS A 25 2.92 24.62 -14.96
CA LYS A 25 3.59 25.39 -16.05
C LYS A 25 3.39 26.91 -16.07
N THR A 26 2.59 27.55 -15.24
CA THR A 26 2.42 29.03 -15.27
C THR A 26 2.62 29.70 -13.90
N LYS A 27 3.36 30.84 -13.89
CA LYS A 27 4.04 31.41 -12.70
C LYS A 27 3.13 32.02 -11.63
N ASP A 28 1.95 32.52 -11.95
CA ASP A 28 1.06 33.20 -10.99
C ASP A 28 -0.05 32.28 -10.44
N GLU A 29 -0.41 31.25 -11.15
CA GLU A 29 -1.19 30.13 -10.66
C GLU A 29 -0.35 29.25 -9.71
N ALA A 30 0.94 29.19 -9.93
CA ALA A 30 1.91 28.33 -9.20
C ALA A 30 1.91 28.53 -7.67
N VAL A 31 1.64 29.72 -7.16
CA VAL A 31 1.61 29.97 -5.70
C VAL A 31 0.32 29.39 -5.08
N ARG A 32 -0.81 29.58 -5.72
CA ARG A 32 -2.09 29.01 -5.25
C ARG A 32 -2.10 27.49 -5.37
N GLU A 33 -1.59 26.97 -6.50
CA GLU A 33 -1.43 25.55 -6.72
C GLU A 33 -0.45 24.91 -5.75
N ARG A 34 0.69 25.56 -5.48
CA ARG A 34 1.67 25.08 -4.51
C ARG A 34 1.07 24.95 -3.11
N THR A 35 0.27 25.92 -2.70
CA THR A 35 -0.43 25.88 -1.39
C THR A 35 -1.49 24.76 -1.38
N PHE A 36 -2.25 24.64 -2.46
CA PHE A 36 -3.27 23.59 -2.61
C PHE A 36 -2.64 22.19 -2.61
N LEU A 37 -1.60 21.98 -3.41
CA LEU A 37 -0.85 20.72 -3.47
C LEU A 37 -0.19 20.39 -2.12
N SER A 38 0.41 21.38 -1.45
CA SER A 38 0.98 21.19 -0.11
C SER A 38 -0.07 20.74 0.90
N ASN A 39 -1.28 21.29 0.83
CA ASN A 39 -2.38 20.87 1.67
C ASN A 39 -2.90 19.47 1.29
N LEU A 40 -3.03 19.17 0.00
CA LEU A 40 -3.39 17.82 -0.45
C LEU A 40 -2.40 16.77 0.07
N PHE A 41 -1.10 16.99 -0.11
CA PHE A 41 -0.06 16.07 0.40
C PHE A 41 -0.07 15.95 1.93
N ARG A 42 -0.40 17.03 2.62
CA ARG A 42 -0.44 17.05 4.09
C ARG A 42 -1.63 16.28 4.67
N TYR A 43 -2.79 16.34 4.00
CA TYR A 43 -4.03 15.74 4.49
C TYR A 43 -4.43 14.45 3.75
N MET A 44 -3.66 14.06 2.74
CA MET A 44 -3.85 12.83 2.00
C MET A 44 -3.59 11.62 2.91
N PRO A 45 -4.52 10.67 3.04
CA PRO A 45 -4.34 9.48 3.89
C PRO A 45 -3.42 8.42 3.25
N LEU A 46 -2.53 8.84 2.36
CA LEU A 46 -1.59 7.99 1.64
C LEU A 46 -0.16 8.42 1.93
N GLY A 47 0.73 7.46 2.17
CA GLY A 47 2.16 7.70 2.14
C GLY A 47 2.57 8.10 0.71
N TYR A 48 3.39 9.12 0.59
CA TYR A 48 3.90 9.64 -0.68
C TYR A 48 5.40 9.81 -0.60
N VAL A 49 6.09 9.33 -1.64
CA VAL A 49 7.51 9.59 -1.86
C VAL A 49 7.76 9.85 -3.33
N ARG A 50 8.57 10.88 -3.62
CA ARG A 50 9.07 11.23 -4.94
C ARG A 50 10.56 10.98 -4.99
N MET A 51 11.01 10.37 -6.06
CA MET A 51 12.39 10.01 -6.30
C MET A 51 12.84 10.54 -7.66
N SER A 52 14.07 11.00 -7.75
CA SER A 52 14.70 11.40 -9.00
C SER A 52 15.84 10.46 -9.34
N ILE A 53 15.83 9.96 -10.58
CA ILE A 53 16.91 9.13 -11.12
C ILE A 53 18.08 10.04 -11.49
N VAL A 54 19.29 9.63 -11.11
CA VAL A 54 20.53 10.33 -11.37
C VAL A 54 21.26 9.66 -12.52
N CYS A 55 21.62 10.44 -13.53
CA CYS A 55 22.39 9.99 -14.69
C CYS A 55 23.79 10.60 -14.70
N ASP A 56 24.73 9.94 -15.36
CA ASP A 56 26.05 10.46 -15.65
C ASP A 56 26.01 11.47 -16.82
N GLU A 57 27.18 12.03 -17.19
CA GLU A 57 27.32 12.97 -18.32
C GLU A 57 26.92 12.38 -19.69
N LYS A 58 26.78 11.04 -19.78
CA LYS A 58 26.36 10.29 -20.98
C LYS A 58 24.91 9.85 -20.92
N ASP A 59 24.12 10.38 -19.97
CA ASP A 59 22.71 10.03 -19.72
C ASP A 59 22.52 8.57 -19.27
N ASN A 60 23.55 7.91 -18.71
CA ASN A 60 23.41 6.59 -18.12
C ASN A 60 22.96 6.68 -16.65
N PRO A 61 21.86 6.05 -16.27
CA PRO A 61 21.38 6.08 -14.89
C PRO A 61 22.27 5.22 -13.98
N TYR A 62 22.70 5.78 -12.84
CA TYR A 62 23.54 5.07 -11.88
C TYR A 62 22.96 5.06 -10.44
N GLY A 63 21.85 5.76 -10.19
CA GLY A 63 21.24 5.82 -8.88
C GLY A 63 19.97 6.65 -8.87
N TYR A 64 19.41 6.82 -7.69
CA TYR A 64 18.27 7.71 -7.46
C TYR A 64 18.29 8.22 -6.01
N TYR A 65 17.65 9.34 -5.76
CA TYR A 65 17.50 9.91 -4.43
C TYR A 65 16.06 10.40 -4.20
N VAL A 66 15.67 10.49 -2.93
CA VAL A 66 14.36 11.00 -2.53
C VAL A 66 14.37 12.53 -2.61
N THR A 67 13.44 13.09 -3.39
CA THR A 67 13.28 14.54 -3.56
C THR A 67 12.20 15.11 -2.65
N ASP A 68 11.16 14.32 -2.36
CA ASP A 68 10.05 14.75 -1.54
C ASP A 68 9.36 13.54 -0.89
N ALA A 69 8.76 13.75 0.28
CA ALA A 69 7.98 12.75 0.99
C ALA A 69 7.06 13.40 2.02
N ASN A 70 5.89 12.81 2.26
CA ASN A 70 4.97 13.29 3.29
C ASN A 70 5.20 12.58 4.64
N SER A 71 4.52 13.08 5.68
CA SER A 71 4.61 12.52 7.04
C SER A 71 4.10 11.09 7.14
N ILE A 72 3.09 10.72 6.35
CA ILE A 72 2.52 9.37 6.36
C ILE A 72 3.53 8.35 5.85
N PHE A 73 4.28 8.66 4.77
CA PHE A 73 5.40 7.81 4.36
C PHE A 73 6.49 7.70 5.45
N ALA A 74 6.75 8.81 6.14
CA ALA A 74 7.69 8.82 7.27
C ALA A 74 7.26 7.87 8.39
N ASP A 75 5.96 7.77 8.67
CA ASP A 75 5.39 6.88 9.69
C ASP A 75 5.56 5.39 9.32
N PHE A 76 5.52 5.03 8.04
CA PHE A 76 5.85 3.66 7.59
C PHE A 76 7.29 3.28 7.91
N LEU A 77 8.21 4.24 7.81
CA LEU A 77 9.63 4.03 8.09
C LEU A 77 9.98 4.22 9.58
N GLY A 78 9.06 4.72 10.40
CA GLY A 78 9.32 5.06 11.81
C GLY A 78 10.39 6.14 11.99
N LYS A 79 10.58 7.02 11.00
CA LYS A 79 11.61 8.07 10.96
C LYS A 79 11.06 9.36 10.37
N PRO A 80 11.50 10.54 10.82
CA PRO A 80 11.05 11.81 10.25
C PRO A 80 11.50 11.97 8.79
N ALA A 81 10.68 12.62 7.96
CA ALA A 81 10.92 12.81 6.52
C ALA A 81 12.29 13.47 6.22
N SER A 82 12.76 14.38 7.07
CA SER A 82 14.08 15.01 6.95
C SER A 82 15.25 14.03 6.98
N THR A 83 15.03 12.80 7.44
CA THR A 83 16.07 11.76 7.51
C THR A 83 16.43 11.23 6.13
N PHE A 84 15.51 11.24 5.18
CA PHE A 84 15.69 10.59 3.87
C PHE A 84 15.54 11.52 2.66
N ILE A 85 14.98 12.72 2.81
CA ILE A 85 14.96 13.71 1.72
C ILE A 85 16.41 14.12 1.37
N GLY A 86 16.73 14.09 0.08
CA GLY A 86 18.07 14.36 -0.46
C GLY A 86 19.04 13.18 -0.35
N LYS A 87 18.60 12.01 0.12
CA LYS A 87 19.42 10.81 0.26
C LYS A 87 18.94 9.69 -0.66
N THR A 88 19.83 8.74 -0.92
CA THR A 88 19.47 7.51 -1.63
C THR A 88 18.63 6.61 -0.72
N ALA A 89 17.61 5.94 -1.27
CA ALA A 89 16.74 5.07 -0.47
C ALA A 89 17.50 3.97 0.26
N SER A 90 18.55 3.41 -0.33
CA SER A 90 19.41 2.40 0.29
C SER A 90 20.15 2.88 1.56
N SER A 91 20.25 4.22 1.76
CA SER A 91 20.91 4.78 2.96
C SER A 91 20.03 4.75 4.21
N PHE A 92 18.72 4.59 4.08
CA PHE A 92 17.79 4.59 5.21
C PHE A 92 16.87 3.36 5.30
N SER A 93 16.68 2.64 4.20
CA SER A 93 15.93 1.38 4.17
C SER A 93 16.44 0.49 3.03
N ARG A 94 17.12 -0.61 3.38
CA ARG A 94 17.53 -1.61 2.38
C ARG A 94 16.35 -2.42 1.85
N GLU A 95 15.35 -2.64 2.67
CA GLU A 95 14.18 -3.48 2.36
C GLU A 95 13.17 -2.72 1.48
N ALA A 96 12.93 -1.45 1.80
CA ALA A 96 12.00 -0.60 1.05
C ALA A 96 12.63 0.10 -0.15
N ALA A 97 13.96 -0.01 -0.35
CA ALA A 97 14.65 0.60 -1.49
C ALA A 97 14.42 -0.26 -2.74
N PRO A 98 13.63 0.19 -3.72
CA PRO A 98 13.48 -0.54 -4.97
C PRO A 98 14.82 -0.59 -5.71
N ARG A 99 15.04 -1.66 -6.49
CA ARG A 99 16.21 -1.74 -7.36
C ARG A 99 16.11 -0.71 -8.47
N LEU A 100 17.25 -0.12 -8.84
CA LEU A 100 17.28 0.89 -9.91
C LEU A 100 16.68 0.39 -11.21
N GLU A 101 16.97 -0.85 -11.59
CA GLU A 101 16.43 -1.49 -12.81
C GLU A 101 14.90 -1.54 -12.83
N TYR A 102 14.30 -1.77 -11.65
CA TYR A 102 12.84 -1.77 -11.50
C TYR A 102 12.23 -0.39 -11.73
N LEU A 103 12.89 0.66 -11.21
CA LEU A 103 12.45 2.04 -11.44
C LEU A 103 12.64 2.46 -12.90
N LEU A 104 13.75 2.05 -13.52
CA LEU A 104 14.01 2.32 -14.93
C LEU A 104 13.00 1.66 -15.84
N ASP A 105 12.56 0.44 -15.54
CA ASP A 105 11.50 -0.22 -16.28
C ASP A 105 10.21 0.59 -16.27
N ILE A 106 9.82 1.13 -15.11
CA ILE A 106 8.63 2.00 -14.97
C ILE A 106 8.78 3.29 -15.79
N VAL A 107 9.95 3.95 -15.72
CA VAL A 107 10.21 5.19 -16.46
C VAL A 107 10.20 4.94 -17.98
N ASN A 108 10.80 3.85 -18.44
CA ASN A 108 10.94 3.55 -19.86
C ASN A 108 9.62 3.06 -20.49
N THR A 109 8.82 2.33 -19.73
CA THR A 109 7.54 1.79 -20.23
C THR A 109 6.37 2.72 -20.04
N GLY A 110 6.48 3.69 -19.12
CA GLY A 110 5.37 4.57 -18.72
C GLY A 110 4.22 3.82 -18.03
N THR A 111 4.45 2.57 -17.62
CA THR A 111 3.46 1.76 -16.90
C THR A 111 3.57 2.00 -15.40
N HIS A 112 2.45 1.89 -14.67
CA HIS A 112 2.49 1.80 -13.21
C HIS A 112 2.70 0.35 -12.78
N LYS A 113 3.22 0.16 -11.58
CA LYS A 113 3.34 -1.16 -10.94
C LYS A 113 2.76 -1.11 -9.54
N GLU A 114 2.15 -2.20 -9.15
CA GLU A 114 1.50 -2.37 -7.84
C GLU A 114 2.11 -3.56 -7.11
N MET A 115 2.23 -3.43 -5.80
CA MET A 115 2.68 -4.52 -4.93
C MET A 115 2.21 -4.32 -3.50
N ASP A 116 2.06 -5.43 -2.78
CA ASP A 116 1.87 -5.40 -1.34
C ASP A 116 3.22 -5.59 -0.65
N MET A 117 3.46 -4.83 0.40
CA MET A 117 4.68 -4.94 1.19
C MET A 117 4.42 -4.73 2.68
N CYS A 118 5.33 -5.25 3.51
CA CYS A 118 5.33 -5.04 4.94
C CYS A 118 6.62 -4.33 5.35
N PHE A 119 6.49 -3.26 6.13
CA PHE A 119 7.61 -2.61 6.79
C PHE A 119 7.88 -3.30 8.14
N GLU A 120 8.87 -4.17 8.21
CA GLU A 120 9.17 -4.97 9.41
C GLU A 120 9.40 -4.11 10.65
N LEU A 121 10.09 -2.98 10.51
CA LEU A 121 10.42 -2.10 11.63
C LEU A 121 9.18 -1.53 12.35
N THR A 122 8.13 -1.22 11.60
CA THR A 122 6.89 -0.63 12.11
C THR A 122 5.73 -1.62 12.14
N ASN A 123 5.94 -2.84 11.60
CA ASN A 123 4.92 -3.87 11.39
C ASN A 123 3.68 -3.33 10.64
N LYS A 124 3.92 -2.43 9.68
CA LYS A 124 2.88 -1.85 8.85
C LYS A 124 2.80 -2.54 7.50
N HIS A 125 1.60 -2.94 7.12
CA HIS A 125 1.28 -3.47 5.80
C HIS A 125 0.80 -2.34 4.91
N CYS A 126 1.23 -2.33 3.65
CA CYS A 126 0.77 -1.34 2.69
C CYS A 126 0.63 -1.92 1.29
N HIS A 127 -0.33 -1.39 0.55
CA HIS A 127 -0.41 -1.51 -0.89
C HIS A 127 0.32 -0.34 -1.53
N VAL A 128 1.24 -0.61 -2.45
CA VAL A 128 2.10 0.40 -3.06
C VAL A 128 1.83 0.47 -4.55
N VAL A 129 1.61 1.69 -5.05
CA VAL A 129 1.57 1.99 -6.48
C VAL A 129 2.75 2.87 -6.84
N ILE A 130 3.52 2.45 -7.85
CA ILE A 130 4.71 3.16 -8.32
C ILE A 130 4.52 3.52 -9.78
N TYR A 131 4.76 4.78 -10.14
CA TYR A 131 4.65 5.28 -11.51
C TYR A 131 5.65 6.39 -11.79
N SER A 132 5.86 6.70 -13.08
CA SER A 132 6.70 7.81 -13.53
C SER A 132 5.82 8.94 -14.07
N PRO A 133 5.75 10.11 -13.41
CA PRO A 133 5.02 11.28 -13.91
C PRO A 133 5.78 12.01 -15.01
N GLU A 134 7.12 11.99 -14.98
CA GLU A 134 7.99 12.68 -15.92
C GLU A 134 9.29 11.88 -16.13
N LYS A 135 10.06 12.20 -17.19
CA LYS A 135 11.36 11.55 -17.44
C LYS A 135 12.25 11.65 -16.20
N ASN A 136 12.86 10.55 -15.80
CA ASN A 136 13.75 10.42 -14.64
C ASN A 136 13.11 10.71 -13.27
N GLU A 137 11.79 10.81 -13.19
CA GLU A 137 11.08 10.93 -11.94
C GLU A 137 10.19 9.73 -11.67
N VAL A 138 10.14 9.31 -10.42
CA VAL A 138 9.29 8.21 -9.95
C VAL A 138 8.56 8.65 -8.70
N VAL A 139 7.28 8.34 -8.64
CA VAL A 139 6.42 8.54 -7.48
C VAL A 139 5.95 7.19 -6.98
N ALA A 140 5.99 6.99 -5.68
CA ALA A 140 5.37 5.85 -5.03
C ALA A 140 4.33 6.33 -4.01
N LEU A 141 3.16 5.71 -4.05
CA LEU A 141 2.03 5.93 -3.16
C LEU A 141 1.84 4.69 -2.30
N PHE A 142 1.65 4.89 -1.00
CA PHE A 142 1.52 3.83 0.00
C PHE A 142 0.17 3.95 0.70
N LEU A 143 -0.69 2.98 0.53
CA LEU A 143 -1.94 2.88 1.27
C LEU A 143 -1.74 1.93 2.45
N ASP A 144 -2.02 2.41 3.68
CA ASP A 144 -1.95 1.57 4.88
C ASP A 144 -3.07 0.53 4.86
N THR A 145 -2.70 -0.74 4.86
CA THR A 145 -3.61 -1.88 4.85
C THR A 145 -3.51 -2.70 6.13
N THR A 146 -2.82 -2.17 7.13
CA THR A 146 -2.52 -2.90 8.38
C THR A 146 -3.76 -3.41 9.07
N ASP A 147 -4.77 -2.54 9.27
CA ASP A 147 -6.03 -2.91 9.94
C ASP A 147 -6.81 -3.97 9.13
N SER A 148 -6.83 -3.83 7.80
CA SER A 148 -7.50 -4.80 6.93
C SER A 148 -6.85 -6.18 7.01
N VAL A 149 -5.51 -6.23 6.95
CA VAL A 149 -4.75 -7.49 7.07
C VAL A 149 -4.97 -8.12 8.45
N GLN A 150 -4.90 -7.33 9.52
CA GLN A 150 -5.10 -7.82 10.88
C GLN A 150 -6.53 -8.34 11.09
N THR A 151 -7.54 -7.65 10.58
CA THR A 151 -8.93 -8.08 10.65
C THR A 151 -9.13 -9.40 9.91
N HIS A 152 -8.56 -9.53 8.72
CA HIS A 152 -8.64 -10.76 7.93
C HIS A 152 -7.97 -11.95 8.64
N LEU A 153 -6.78 -11.73 9.21
CA LEU A 153 -6.08 -12.76 9.98
C LEU A 153 -6.84 -13.16 11.25
N ALA A 154 -7.44 -12.21 11.95
CA ALA A 154 -8.26 -12.49 13.13
C ALA A 154 -9.52 -13.31 12.78
N LEU A 155 -10.15 -12.97 11.66
CA LEU A 155 -11.33 -13.74 11.16
C LEU A 155 -10.92 -15.16 10.78
N ASP A 156 -9.86 -15.34 10.00
CA ASP A 156 -9.35 -16.66 9.59
C ASP A 156 -8.97 -17.52 10.82
N HIS A 157 -8.32 -16.92 11.82
CA HIS A 157 -8.02 -17.58 13.07
C HIS A 157 -9.29 -18.01 13.83
N SER A 158 -10.28 -17.12 13.92
CA SER A 158 -11.56 -17.41 14.57
C SER A 158 -12.32 -18.53 13.87
N GLU A 159 -12.36 -18.52 12.53
CA GLU A 159 -12.97 -19.58 11.76
C GLU A 159 -12.28 -20.93 11.96
N LYS A 160 -10.94 -20.97 11.95
CA LYS A 160 -10.17 -22.19 12.21
C LYS A 160 -10.41 -22.73 13.61
N LEU A 161 -10.43 -21.83 14.59
CA LEU A 161 -10.72 -22.19 15.98
C LEU A 161 -12.13 -22.76 16.13
N PHE A 162 -13.12 -22.09 15.53
CA PHE A 162 -14.51 -22.57 15.51
C PHE A 162 -14.61 -23.97 14.88
N LYS A 163 -14.04 -24.16 13.69
CA LYS A 163 -14.03 -25.47 13.01
C LYS A 163 -13.38 -26.56 13.87
N ASN A 164 -12.25 -26.26 14.52
CA ASN A 164 -11.57 -27.22 15.38
C ASN A 164 -12.41 -27.58 16.61
N ILE A 165 -13.01 -26.58 17.28
CA ILE A 165 -13.86 -26.82 18.46
C ILE A 165 -15.10 -27.60 18.02
N PHE A 166 -15.79 -27.18 16.96
CA PHE A 166 -17.01 -27.82 16.44
C PHE A 166 -16.79 -29.29 16.08
N ALA A 167 -15.68 -29.57 15.37
CA ALA A 167 -15.34 -30.93 14.98
C ALA A 167 -14.98 -31.87 16.15
N ASN A 168 -14.35 -31.33 17.23
CA ASN A 168 -13.79 -32.12 18.31
C ASN A 168 -14.60 -32.08 19.62
N ILE A 169 -15.69 -31.36 19.67
CA ILE A 169 -16.58 -31.33 20.84
C ILE A 169 -17.12 -32.75 21.12
N PRO A 170 -17.08 -33.25 22.37
CA PRO A 170 -17.52 -34.63 22.69
C PRO A 170 -19.05 -34.79 22.79
N ALA A 171 -19.80 -33.92 22.15
CA ALA A 171 -21.25 -33.93 22.07
C ALA A 171 -21.73 -33.70 20.63
N GLY A 172 -22.82 -34.27 20.23
CA GLY A 172 -23.51 -33.95 18.98
C GLY A 172 -23.96 -32.49 18.98
N VAL A 173 -23.61 -31.76 17.96
CA VAL A 173 -23.96 -30.31 17.77
C VAL A 173 -24.51 -30.12 16.38
N GLU A 174 -25.70 -29.57 16.31
CA GLU A 174 -26.38 -29.19 15.08
C GLU A 174 -26.50 -27.65 15.00
N ILE A 175 -26.32 -27.10 13.83
CA ILE A 175 -26.47 -25.65 13.57
C ILE A 175 -27.67 -25.49 12.63
N TYR A 176 -28.60 -24.63 13.03
CA TYR A 176 -29.77 -24.27 12.24
C TYR A 176 -29.70 -22.79 11.84
N ASP A 177 -30.24 -22.47 10.66
CA ASP A 177 -30.46 -21.09 10.28
C ASP A 177 -31.65 -20.47 11.02
N LYS A 178 -31.89 -19.17 10.76
CA LYS A 178 -33.03 -18.42 11.34
C LYS A 178 -34.43 -18.95 10.94
N ASP A 179 -34.50 -19.70 9.86
CA ASP A 179 -35.74 -20.26 9.31
C ASP A 179 -35.94 -21.72 9.76
N GLY A 180 -35.02 -22.28 10.57
CA GLY A 180 -35.08 -23.59 11.18
C GLY A 180 -34.55 -24.72 10.28
N PHE A 181 -33.83 -24.41 9.22
CA PHE A 181 -33.16 -25.40 8.38
C PHE A 181 -31.79 -25.76 8.93
N LEU A 182 -31.51 -27.07 8.94
CA LEU A 182 -30.17 -27.57 9.33
C LEU A 182 -29.12 -27.08 8.34
N VAL A 183 -28.08 -26.41 8.86
CA VAL A 183 -26.98 -25.84 8.10
C VAL A 183 -25.72 -26.69 8.21
N ASP A 184 -25.43 -27.20 9.42
CA ASP A 184 -24.20 -27.95 9.66
C ASP A 184 -24.38 -28.89 10.89
N ILE A 185 -23.59 -29.99 10.90
CA ILE A 185 -23.52 -30.95 12.02
C ILE A 185 -22.07 -31.32 12.26
N ASN A 186 -21.68 -31.55 13.50
CA ASN A 186 -20.34 -31.99 13.82
C ASN A 186 -20.14 -33.52 13.68
N ASN A 187 -18.87 -33.95 13.68
CA ASN A 187 -18.53 -35.36 13.54
C ASN A 187 -19.20 -36.25 14.63
N LYS A 188 -19.34 -35.71 15.83
CA LYS A 188 -19.94 -36.48 16.94
C LYS A 188 -21.43 -36.70 16.79
N ASP A 189 -22.10 -35.75 16.19
CA ASP A 189 -23.52 -35.87 15.86
C ASP A 189 -23.75 -36.97 14.80
N MET A 190 -22.93 -37.00 13.76
CA MET A 190 -22.93 -38.04 12.73
C MET A 190 -22.66 -39.44 13.32
N GLU A 191 -21.78 -39.56 14.33
CA GLU A 191 -21.51 -40.84 15.02
C GLU A 191 -22.72 -41.33 15.86
N ILE A 192 -23.51 -40.41 16.42
CA ILE A 192 -24.63 -40.74 17.32
C ILE A 192 -25.89 -41.09 16.52
N PHE A 193 -26.17 -40.36 15.47
CA PHE A 193 -27.43 -40.46 14.74
C PHE A 193 -27.31 -41.11 13.35
N GLY A 194 -26.10 -41.40 12.85
CA GLY A 194 -25.85 -42.12 11.60
C GLY A 194 -25.77 -41.26 10.40
#